data_31b7861a8891feff9789826e18e8c62e
#
_entry.id   31b7861a8891feff9789826e18e8c62e
#
_cell.length_a   1.000
_cell.length_b   1.000
_cell.length_c   1.000
_cell.angle_alpha   90.00
_cell.angle_beta   90.00
_cell.angle_gamma   90.00
#
_symmetry.space_group_name_H-M   'P 1'
#
loop_
_entity.id
_entity.type
_entity.pdbx_description
1 polymer ?
#
loop_
_entity_poly.entity_id
_entity_poly.type
_entity_poly.pdbx_seq_one_letter_code
_entity_poly.pdbx_strand_id
1 'polypeptide(L)'
;MNDDRQRYAIHAAVFAALANPTRHELMHHLCDSPRTPSELAELLEVSRPNVSQHLAVLQRDGLVKRSRQDGRVLWEVVDPRLAEACKLIDEIMGHELAVRAHALELER
;
A
#
# COMPACT_ATOMS: atom_id res chain seq x y z
N MET A 1 8.91 -7.85 28.87
CA MET A 1 8.04 -7.25 27.87
C MET A 1 7.20 -8.34 27.22
N ASN A 2 5.92 -8.07 27.01
CA ASN A 2 5.01 -9.06 26.44
C ASN A 2 5.20 -9.15 24.93
N ASP A 3 5.50 -10.33 24.40
CA ASP A 3 5.69 -10.55 22.96
C ASP A 3 4.44 -10.19 22.16
N ASP A 4 3.24 -10.40 22.72
CA ASP A 4 1.99 -10.03 22.07
C ASP A 4 1.87 -8.51 21.92
N ARG A 5 2.32 -7.75 22.91
CA ARG A 5 2.29 -6.29 22.83
C ARG A 5 3.22 -5.76 21.76
N GLN A 6 4.40 -6.36 21.63
CA GLN A 6 5.33 -6.03 20.55
C GLN A 6 4.75 -6.35 19.18
N ARG A 7 4.11 -7.50 19.05
CA ARG A 7 3.46 -7.91 17.82
C ARG A 7 2.38 -6.92 17.41
N TYR A 8 1.55 -6.51 18.36
CA TYR A 8 0.48 -5.53 18.07
C TYR A 8 1.05 -4.17 17.67
N ALA A 9 2.16 -3.76 18.26
CA ALA A 9 2.83 -2.51 17.89
C ALA A 9 3.34 -2.56 16.45
N ILE A 10 3.90 -3.69 16.04
CA ILE A 10 4.37 -3.91 14.66
C ILE A 10 3.18 -3.88 13.70
N HIS A 11 2.09 -4.57 14.02
CA HIS A 11 0.87 -4.55 13.21
C HIS A 11 0.32 -3.13 13.06
N ALA A 12 0.30 -2.38 14.17
CA ALA A 12 -0.18 -1.01 14.16
C ALA A 12 0.66 -0.11 13.26
N ALA A 13 1.98 -0.31 13.25
CA ALA A 13 2.89 0.44 12.38
C ALA A 13 2.59 0.15 10.89
N VAL A 14 2.32 -1.11 10.55
CA VAL A 14 1.94 -1.49 9.19
C VAL A 14 0.64 -0.81 8.78
N PHE A 15 -0.38 -0.86 9.62
CA PHE A 15 -1.65 -0.18 9.33
C PHE A 15 -1.47 1.33 9.20
N ALA A 16 -0.64 1.93 10.05
CA ALA A 16 -0.34 3.36 9.96
C ALA A 16 0.35 3.71 8.63
N ALA A 17 1.29 2.88 8.18
CA ALA A 17 1.94 3.07 6.89
C ALA A 17 0.94 3.04 5.73
N LEU A 18 -0.06 2.17 5.80
CA LEU A 18 -1.09 2.03 4.77
C LEU A 18 -2.24 3.03 4.90
N ALA A 19 -2.28 3.81 5.99
CA ALA A 19 -3.36 4.76 6.24
C ALA A 19 -3.28 6.02 5.37
N ASN A 20 -2.19 6.22 4.65
CA ASN A 20 -2.02 7.35 3.75
C ASN A 20 -2.51 6.95 2.35
N PRO A 21 -3.40 7.75 1.70
CA PRO A 21 -3.97 7.39 0.41
C PRO A 21 -2.92 7.17 -0.69
N THR A 22 -1.87 8.00 -0.72
CA THR A 22 -0.80 7.86 -1.71
C THR A 22 -0.02 6.57 -1.52
N ARG A 23 0.30 6.22 -0.27
CA ARG A 23 0.98 4.96 0.02
C ARG A 23 0.11 3.75 -0.29
N HIS A 24 -1.20 3.85 -0.03
CA HIS A 24 -2.13 2.77 -0.36
C HIS A 24 -2.20 2.54 -1.87
N GLU A 25 -2.31 3.61 -2.65
CA GLU A 25 -2.29 3.54 -4.11
C GLU A 25 -0.98 2.97 -4.63
N LEU A 26 0.14 3.40 -4.05
CA LEU A 26 1.46 2.92 -4.41
C LEU A 26 1.57 1.41 -4.17
N MET A 27 1.09 0.93 -3.03
CA MET A 27 1.05 -0.50 -2.72
C MET A 27 0.19 -1.28 -3.72
N HIS A 28 -0.93 -0.70 -4.15
CA HIS A 28 -1.80 -1.32 -5.14
C HIS A 28 -1.03 -1.61 -6.44
N HIS A 29 -0.27 -0.64 -6.92
CA HIS A 29 0.53 -0.82 -8.14
C HIS A 29 1.65 -1.85 -7.95
N LEU A 30 2.32 -1.83 -6.79
CA LEU A 30 3.40 -2.77 -6.50
C LEU A 30 2.89 -4.21 -6.29
N CYS A 31 1.67 -4.37 -5.81
CA CYS A 31 1.04 -5.68 -5.71
C CYS A 31 0.80 -6.30 -7.10
N ASP A 32 0.59 -5.45 -8.10
CA ASP A 32 0.39 -5.90 -9.47
C ASP A 32 1.71 -6.37 -10.12
N SER A 33 2.78 -5.57 -9.99
CA SER A 33 4.11 -5.94 -10.51
C SER A 33 5.18 -5.02 -9.95
N PRO A 34 6.47 -5.45 -9.98
CA PRO A 34 7.58 -4.57 -9.62
C PRO A 34 7.62 -3.33 -10.53
N ARG A 35 8.00 -2.19 -9.98
CA ARG A 35 8.00 -0.91 -10.69
C ARG A 35 9.25 -0.10 -10.37
N THR A 36 9.67 0.72 -11.33
CA THR A 36 10.71 1.73 -11.10
C THR A 36 10.08 2.95 -10.41
N PRO A 37 10.88 3.78 -9.71
CA PRO A 37 10.37 5.02 -9.15
C PRO A 37 9.75 5.95 -10.19
N SER A 38 10.29 5.98 -11.40
CA SER A 38 9.74 6.80 -12.50
C SER A 38 8.35 6.33 -12.91
N GLU A 39 8.15 5.01 -13.04
CA GLU A 39 6.85 4.44 -13.36
C GLU A 39 5.83 4.77 -12.29
N LEU A 40 6.23 4.65 -11.01
CA LEU A 40 5.33 4.97 -9.89
C LEU A 40 4.96 6.45 -9.88
N ALA A 41 5.92 7.34 -10.12
CA ALA A 41 5.66 8.78 -10.19
C ALA A 41 4.63 9.10 -11.29
N GLU A 42 4.78 8.46 -12.43
CA GLU A 42 3.88 8.64 -13.56
C GLU A 42 2.48 8.08 -13.26
N LEU A 43 2.40 6.87 -12.70
CA LEU A 43 1.12 6.23 -12.36
C LEU A 43 0.36 7.01 -11.30
N LEU A 44 1.05 7.55 -10.30
CA LEU A 44 0.42 8.29 -9.20
C LEU A 44 0.26 9.78 -9.51
N GLU A 45 0.87 10.26 -10.60
CA GLU A 45 0.86 11.68 -10.96
C GLU A 45 1.44 12.56 -9.84
N VAL A 46 2.55 12.11 -9.25
CA VAL A 46 3.28 12.83 -8.21
C VAL A 46 4.76 12.92 -8.59
N SER A 47 5.51 13.75 -7.87
CA SER A 47 6.94 13.91 -8.11
C SER A 47 7.73 12.67 -7.67
N ARG A 48 8.90 12.46 -8.27
CA ARG A 48 9.79 11.37 -7.86
C ARG A 48 10.25 11.48 -6.41
N PRO A 49 10.61 12.67 -5.89
CA PRO A 49 10.91 12.81 -4.47
C PRO A 49 9.76 12.40 -3.56
N ASN A 50 8.52 12.70 -3.96
CA ASN A 50 7.33 12.28 -3.22
C ASN A 50 7.22 10.76 -3.16
N VAL A 51 7.40 10.09 -4.32
CA VAL A 51 7.43 8.62 -4.38
C VAL A 51 8.51 8.05 -3.47
N SER A 52 9.73 8.63 -3.53
CA SER A 52 10.86 8.16 -2.72
C SER A 52 10.57 8.24 -1.22
N GLN A 53 9.93 9.32 -0.77
CA GLN A 53 9.54 9.49 0.64
C GLN A 53 8.55 8.42 1.08
N HIS A 54 7.55 8.14 0.26
CA HIS A 54 6.54 7.13 0.58
C HIS A 54 7.13 5.72 0.53
N LEU A 55 8.00 5.43 -0.43
CA LEU A 55 8.69 4.14 -0.49
C LEU A 55 9.57 3.91 0.74
N ALA A 56 10.23 4.96 1.23
CA ALA A 56 11.06 4.86 2.43
C ALA A 56 10.23 4.46 3.66
N VAL A 57 9.04 5.01 3.81
CA VAL A 57 8.13 4.65 4.91
C VAL A 57 7.71 3.17 4.79
N LEU A 58 7.31 2.75 3.61
CA LEU A 58 6.89 1.37 3.37
C LEU A 58 8.04 0.37 3.56
N GLN A 59 9.24 0.75 3.14
CA GLN A 59 10.44 -0.07 3.32
C GLN A 59 10.79 -0.20 4.81
N ARG A 60 10.74 0.89 5.55
CA ARG A 60 11.00 0.90 6.99
C ARG A 60 10.11 -0.10 7.73
N ASP A 61 8.85 -0.16 7.34
CA ASP A 61 7.87 -1.04 7.99
C ASP A 61 7.79 -2.43 7.34
N GLY A 62 8.72 -2.77 6.45
CA GLY A 62 8.88 -4.11 5.92
C GLY A 62 7.87 -4.53 4.85
N LEU A 63 7.22 -3.57 4.20
CA LEU A 63 6.18 -3.86 3.21
C LEU A 63 6.73 -3.95 1.79
N VAL A 64 7.78 -3.21 1.48
CA VAL A 64 8.39 -3.20 0.16
C VAL A 64 9.90 -3.36 0.27
N LYS A 65 10.51 -3.81 -0.81
CA LYS A 65 11.96 -3.94 -0.92
C LYS A 65 12.42 -3.45 -2.29
N ARG A 66 13.69 -3.07 -2.33
CA ARG A 66 14.34 -2.59 -3.54
C ARG A 66 15.20 -3.70 -4.12
N SER A 67 15.16 -3.86 -5.44
CA SER A 67 16.00 -4.82 -6.16
C SER A 67 16.59 -4.16 -7.40
N ARG A 68 17.60 -4.81 -7.99
CA ARG A 68 18.18 -4.38 -9.26
C ARG A 68 17.96 -5.46 -10.31
N GLN A 69 17.47 -5.04 -11.46
CA GLN A 69 17.34 -5.92 -12.62
C GLN A 69 17.80 -5.14 -13.86
N ASP A 70 18.75 -5.71 -14.58
CA ASP A 70 19.28 -5.10 -15.83
C ASP A 70 19.73 -3.64 -15.63
N GLY A 71 20.41 -3.38 -14.49
CA GLY A 71 20.91 -2.04 -14.16
C GLY A 71 19.84 -1.07 -13.66
N ARG A 72 18.58 -1.48 -13.61
CA ARG A 72 17.48 -0.65 -13.14
C ARG A 72 17.10 -0.96 -11.71
N VAL A 73 16.75 0.06 -10.96
CA VAL A 73 16.22 -0.09 -9.60
C VAL A 73 14.71 -0.36 -9.70
N LEU A 74 14.28 -1.47 -9.12
CA LEU A 74 12.87 -1.85 -9.05
C LEU A 74 12.43 -1.96 -7.59
N TRP A 75 11.21 -1.58 -7.33
CA TRP A 75 10.56 -1.77 -6.04
C TRP A 75 9.49 -2.84 -6.17
N GLU A 76 9.37 -3.67 -5.16
CA GLU A 76 8.39 -4.75 -5.15
C GLU A 76 7.90 -5.01 -3.73
N VAL A 77 6.78 -5.71 -3.60
CA VAL A 77 6.27 -6.12 -2.29
C VAL A 77 7.17 -7.21 -1.72
N VAL A 78 7.33 -7.20 -0.40
CA VAL A 78 8.17 -8.18 0.29
C VAL A 78 7.56 -9.58 0.22
N ASP A 79 6.23 -9.67 0.30
CA ASP A 79 5.51 -10.94 0.29
C ASP A 79 4.29 -10.85 -0.64
N PRO A 80 4.17 -11.77 -1.62
CA PRO A 80 3.03 -11.76 -2.56
C PRO A 80 1.66 -11.84 -1.88
N ARG A 81 1.59 -12.37 -0.67
CA ARG A 81 0.32 -12.44 0.08
C ARG A 81 -0.22 -11.07 0.45
N LEU A 82 0.61 -10.03 0.40
CA LEU A 82 0.15 -8.64 0.56
C LEU A 82 -0.86 -8.27 -0.52
N ALA A 83 -0.72 -8.80 -1.72
CA ALA A 83 -1.68 -8.57 -2.81
C ALA A 83 -3.05 -9.13 -2.46
N GLU A 84 -3.10 -10.32 -1.87
CA GLU A 84 -4.36 -10.93 -1.43
C GLU A 84 -5.01 -10.11 -0.31
N ALA A 85 -4.21 -9.66 0.67
CA ALA A 85 -4.70 -8.84 1.77
C ALA A 85 -5.30 -7.53 1.26
N CYS A 86 -4.60 -6.84 0.35
CA CYS A 86 -5.09 -5.59 -0.24
C CYS A 86 -6.39 -5.83 -1.03
N LYS A 87 -6.46 -6.92 -1.77
CA LYS A 87 -7.66 -7.28 -2.53
C LYS A 87 -8.84 -7.51 -1.62
N LEU A 88 -8.65 -8.21 -0.52
CA LEU A 88 -9.71 -8.47 0.45
C LEU A 88 -10.20 -7.16 1.09
N ILE A 89 -9.30 -6.27 1.45
CA ILE A 89 -9.65 -4.96 2.00
C ILE A 89 -10.47 -4.16 0.97
N ASP A 90 -10.02 -4.14 -0.28
CA ASP A 90 -10.73 -3.45 -1.36
C ASP A 90 -12.13 -3.99 -1.56
N GLU A 91 -12.30 -5.32 -1.53
CA GLU A 91 -13.60 -5.97 -1.65
C GLU A 91 -14.53 -5.60 -0.49
N ILE A 92 -14.01 -5.64 0.73
CA ILE A 92 -14.78 -5.30 1.94
C ILE A 92 -15.18 -3.82 1.90
N MET A 93 -14.23 -2.93 1.61
CA MET A 93 -14.49 -1.49 1.58
C MET A 93 -15.36 -1.09 0.40
N GLY A 94 -15.21 -1.76 -0.74
CA GLY A 94 -16.06 -1.53 -1.90
C GLY A 94 -17.51 -1.89 -1.60
N HIS A 95 -17.75 -3.01 -0.92
CA HIS A 95 -19.08 -3.40 -0.50
C HIS A 95 -19.67 -2.37 0.48
N GLU A 96 -18.90 -1.94 1.46
CA GLU A 96 -19.31 -0.96 2.47
C GLU A 96 -19.68 0.38 1.81
N LEU A 97 -18.90 0.83 0.84
CA LEU A 97 -19.19 2.06 0.09
C LEU A 97 -20.48 1.94 -0.71
N ALA A 98 -20.73 0.78 -1.32
CA ALA A 98 -21.96 0.53 -2.07
C ALA A 98 -23.19 0.57 -1.16
N VAL A 99 -23.09 -0.03 0.03
CA VAL A 99 -24.16 -0.01 1.02
C VAL A 99 -24.44 1.41 1.48
N ARG A 100 -23.42 2.20 1.78
CA ARG A 100 -23.56 3.59 2.21
C ARG A 100 -24.20 4.46 1.12
N ALA A 101 -23.75 4.28 -0.12
CA ALA A 101 -24.30 5.02 -1.27
C ALA A 101 -25.78 4.72 -1.45
N HIS A 102 -26.17 3.44 -1.35
CA HIS A 102 -27.58 3.03 -1.45
C HIS A 102 -28.42 3.63 -0.32
N ALA A 103 -27.91 3.60 0.91
CA ALA A 103 -28.59 4.19 2.05
C ALA A 103 -28.85 5.69 1.85
N LEU A 104 -27.88 6.42 1.29
CA LEU A 104 -28.02 7.85 0.99
C LEU A 104 -29.08 8.11 -0.07
N GLU A 105 -29.20 7.25 -1.07
CA GLU A 105 -30.23 7.36 -2.10
C GLU A 105 -31.63 7.16 -1.52
N LEU A 106 -31.76 6.23 -0.57
CA LEU A 106 -33.06 5.97 0.08
C LEU A 106 -33.52 7.12 0.98
N GLU A 107 -32.60 7.96 1.45
CA GLU A 107 -32.92 9.13 2.29
C GLU A 107 -33.35 10.37 1.51
N ARG A 108 -33.23 10.34 0.19
CA ARG A 108 -33.63 11.47 -0.67
C ARG A 108 -35.16 11.52 -0.86
#